data_dcbe8ab9aef968986f3d99f4e666f64a
#
_entry.id   dcbe8ab9aef968986f3d99f4e666f64a
#
_cell.length_a   1.000
_cell.length_b   1.000
_cell.length_c   1.000
_cell.angle_alpha   90.00
_cell.angle_beta   90.00
_cell.angle_gamma   90.00
#
_symmetry.space_group_name_H-M   'P 1'
#
loop_
_entity.id
_entity.type
_entity.pdbx_description
1 polymer ?
#
loop_
_entity_poly.entity_id
_entity_poly.type
_entity_poly.pdbx_seq_one_letter_code
_entity_poly.pdbx_strand_id
1 'polypeptide(L)'
;MENNNPYNLSPNLLKRFEQFKKIDDKTKMFERVIALGKRLPVFDVSLKTEENQVKGCVSLTYIAAKLEDAKVYYTGESNSHLVQGLLALLIEGFSGLSPSEILLIDIKFIEDMGLSQTLTASRANGFVNTYNMMQNYAREMLLELSSDEALKS
;
A
#
# COMPACT_ATOMS: atom_id res chain seq x y z
N MET A 1 6.45 25.62 -13.12
CA MET A 1 7.18 24.45 -12.59
C MET A 1 6.36 23.20 -12.77
N GLU A 2 6.97 22.20 -13.38
CA GLU A 2 6.30 20.90 -13.48
C GLU A 2 6.21 20.26 -12.11
N ASN A 3 5.03 19.74 -11.79
CA ASN A 3 4.84 18.96 -10.57
C ASN A 3 5.36 17.54 -10.81
N ASN A 4 6.54 17.23 -10.28
CA ASN A 4 7.15 15.90 -10.44
C ASN A 4 6.45 14.82 -9.61
N ASN A 5 5.47 15.18 -8.80
CA ASN A 5 4.75 14.28 -7.92
C ASN A 5 3.23 14.53 -7.97
N PRO A 6 2.62 14.31 -9.16
CA PRO A 6 1.20 14.60 -9.34
C PRO A 6 0.28 13.66 -8.54
N TYR A 7 0.81 12.53 -8.04
CA TYR A 7 0.02 11.54 -7.29
C TYR A 7 0.10 11.74 -5.78
N ASN A 8 0.81 12.75 -5.31
CA ASN A 8 1.03 13.01 -3.89
C ASN A 8 1.71 11.86 -3.15
N LEU A 9 2.68 11.22 -3.80
CA LEU A 9 3.43 10.11 -3.22
C LEU A 9 4.36 10.59 -2.11
N SER A 10 4.54 9.75 -1.08
CA SER A 10 5.57 9.99 -0.08
C SER A 10 6.96 9.96 -0.73
N PRO A 11 7.98 10.56 -0.09
CA PRO A 11 9.34 10.51 -0.65
C PRO A 11 9.83 9.09 -0.95
N ASN A 12 9.53 8.13 -0.07
CA ASN A 12 9.92 6.73 -0.27
C ASN A 12 9.21 6.13 -1.48
N LEU A 13 7.91 6.36 -1.61
CA LEU A 13 7.12 5.81 -2.71
C LEU A 13 7.48 6.49 -4.03
N LEU A 14 7.75 7.79 -4.00
CA LEU A 14 8.18 8.53 -5.19
C LEU A 14 9.51 7.98 -5.72
N LYS A 15 10.43 7.67 -4.83
CA LYS A 15 11.71 7.07 -5.20
C LYS A 15 11.52 5.70 -5.86
N ARG A 16 10.64 4.85 -5.31
CA ARG A 16 10.29 3.56 -5.89
C ARG A 16 9.64 3.72 -7.26
N PHE A 17 8.72 4.68 -7.36
CA PHE A 17 8.04 4.99 -8.61
C PHE A 17 9.06 5.31 -9.71
N GLU A 18 10.02 6.18 -9.44
CA GLU A 18 11.05 6.57 -10.40
C GLU A 18 11.95 5.39 -10.77
N GLN A 19 12.31 4.54 -9.80
CA GLN A 19 13.11 3.35 -10.04
C GLN A 19 12.39 2.36 -10.95
N PHE A 20 11.11 2.08 -10.67
CA PHE A 20 10.33 1.12 -11.43
C PHE A 20 10.02 1.62 -12.84
N LYS A 21 9.82 2.91 -12.99
CA LYS A 21 9.54 3.52 -14.29
C LYS A 21 10.67 3.29 -15.30
N LYS A 22 11.89 3.10 -14.83
CA LYS A 22 13.06 2.84 -15.64
C LYS A 22 13.21 1.39 -16.06
N ILE A 23 12.44 0.49 -15.50
CA ILE A 23 12.50 -0.95 -15.81
C ILE A 23 11.60 -1.22 -17.00
N ASP A 24 12.18 -1.66 -18.11
CA ASP A 24 11.46 -1.95 -19.36
C ASP A 24 11.26 -3.44 -19.60
N ASP A 25 11.87 -4.31 -18.80
CA ASP A 25 11.81 -5.76 -18.90
C ASP A 25 10.85 -6.31 -17.85
N LYS A 26 9.80 -7.04 -18.30
CA LYS A 26 8.79 -7.63 -17.42
C LYS A 26 9.39 -8.58 -16.40
N THR A 27 10.36 -9.39 -16.79
CA THR A 27 11.01 -10.35 -15.87
C THR A 27 11.73 -9.62 -14.75
N LYS A 28 12.47 -8.56 -15.09
CA LYS A 28 13.15 -7.72 -14.08
C LYS A 28 12.17 -7.03 -13.16
N MET A 29 11.03 -6.57 -13.70
CA MET A 29 9.98 -5.96 -12.90
C MET A 29 9.43 -6.95 -11.87
N PHE A 30 9.11 -8.18 -12.30
CA PHE A 30 8.63 -9.23 -11.42
C PHE A 30 9.65 -9.56 -10.32
N GLU A 31 10.92 -9.69 -10.70
CA GLU A 31 11.99 -9.99 -9.74
C GLU A 31 12.11 -8.90 -8.67
N ARG A 32 12.00 -7.63 -9.08
CA ARG A 32 12.08 -6.49 -8.16
C ARG A 32 10.90 -6.48 -7.20
N VAL A 33 9.70 -6.72 -7.71
CA VAL A 33 8.49 -6.77 -6.88
C VAL A 33 8.60 -7.90 -5.85
N ILE A 34 8.97 -9.10 -6.30
CA ILE A 34 9.12 -10.25 -5.41
C ILE A 34 10.18 -9.98 -4.33
N ALA A 35 11.28 -9.33 -4.70
CA ALA A 35 12.34 -8.98 -3.76
C ALA A 35 11.84 -8.05 -2.66
N LEU A 36 10.96 -7.10 -2.99
CA LEU A 36 10.35 -6.21 -1.99
C LEU A 36 9.54 -7.00 -0.96
N GLY A 37 8.79 -8.01 -1.43
CA GLY A 37 7.95 -8.83 -0.55
C GLY A 37 8.75 -9.60 0.50
N LYS A 38 9.96 -10.00 0.15
CA LYS A 38 10.85 -10.72 1.07
C LYS A 38 11.35 -9.84 2.23
N ARG A 39 11.22 -8.54 2.10
CA ARG A 39 11.65 -7.57 3.13
C ARG A 39 10.57 -7.32 4.18
N LEU A 40 9.33 -7.76 3.95
CA LEU A 40 8.26 -7.56 4.92
C LEU A 40 8.52 -8.36 6.19
N PRO A 41 8.31 -7.74 7.36
CA PRO A 41 8.36 -8.47 8.63
C PRO A 41 7.32 -9.59 8.67
N VAL A 42 7.56 -10.58 9.52
CA VAL A 42 6.58 -11.66 9.75
C VAL A 42 5.29 -11.04 10.29
N PHE A 43 4.17 -11.42 9.67
CA PHE A 43 2.86 -10.92 10.07
C PHE A 43 2.36 -11.63 11.33
N ASP A 44 1.81 -10.87 12.27
CA ASP A 44 1.27 -11.40 13.51
C ASP A 44 0.05 -12.28 13.22
N VAL A 45 0.14 -13.56 13.60
CA VAL A 45 -0.92 -14.54 13.36
C VAL A 45 -2.25 -14.10 13.97
N SER A 46 -2.22 -13.42 15.13
CA SER A 46 -3.43 -12.93 15.79
C SER A 46 -4.18 -11.89 14.97
N LEU A 47 -3.52 -11.26 13.99
CA LEU A 47 -4.11 -10.27 13.11
C LEU A 47 -4.69 -10.90 11.83
N LYS A 48 -4.57 -12.21 11.65
CA LYS A 48 -5.18 -12.93 10.51
C LYS A 48 -6.66 -13.18 10.76
N THR A 49 -7.41 -12.11 10.75
CA THR A 49 -8.86 -12.10 11.00
C THR A 49 -9.60 -11.84 9.68
N GLU A 50 -10.90 -12.16 9.67
CA GLU A 50 -11.74 -11.86 8.53
C GLU A 50 -11.76 -10.36 8.22
N GLU A 51 -11.76 -9.54 9.27
CA GLU A 51 -11.73 -8.07 9.14
C GLU A 51 -10.48 -7.58 8.40
N ASN A 52 -9.33 -8.20 8.65
CA ASN A 52 -8.06 -7.82 8.04
C ASN A 52 -7.79 -8.51 6.71
N GLN A 53 -8.67 -9.40 6.27
CA GLN A 53 -8.53 -10.08 4.99
C GLN A 53 -8.94 -9.17 3.85
N VAL A 54 -8.08 -9.08 2.83
CA VAL A 54 -8.39 -8.31 1.62
C VAL A 54 -9.40 -9.07 0.79
N LYS A 55 -10.59 -8.51 0.60
CA LYS A 55 -11.67 -9.12 -0.19
C LYS A 55 -11.42 -8.86 -1.68
N GLY A 56 -11.87 -9.82 -2.51
CA GLY A 56 -11.72 -9.70 -3.96
C GLY A 56 -10.31 -9.96 -4.47
N CYS A 57 -9.43 -10.51 -3.64
CA CYS A 57 -8.09 -10.92 -4.02
C CYS A 57 -8.07 -12.44 -4.19
N VAL A 58 -7.48 -12.94 -5.29
CA VAL A 58 -7.38 -14.39 -5.53
C VAL A 58 -6.40 -15.07 -4.58
N SER A 59 -5.47 -14.31 -4.02
CA SER A 59 -4.51 -14.81 -3.02
C SER A 59 -5.04 -14.52 -1.63
N LEU A 60 -4.71 -15.39 -0.67
CA LEU A 60 -5.03 -15.12 0.73
C LEU A 60 -4.11 -14.01 1.23
N THR A 61 -4.68 -12.84 1.46
CA THR A 61 -3.95 -11.62 1.76
C THR A 61 -4.57 -10.92 2.96
N TYR A 62 -3.73 -10.47 3.88
CA TYR A 62 -4.13 -9.74 5.08
C TYR A 62 -3.40 -8.41 5.16
N ILE A 63 -4.09 -7.40 5.67
CA ILE A 63 -3.52 -6.09 6.02
C ILE A 63 -4.06 -5.69 7.38
N ALA A 64 -3.18 -5.20 8.23
CA ALA A 64 -3.53 -4.58 9.50
C ALA A 64 -2.90 -3.20 9.57
N ALA A 65 -3.53 -2.30 10.30
CA ALA A 65 -3.05 -0.93 10.48
C ALA A 65 -3.13 -0.55 11.94
N LYS A 66 -2.20 0.30 12.37
CA LYS A 66 -2.22 0.90 13.70
C LYS A 66 -1.90 2.39 13.59
N LEU A 67 -2.47 3.15 14.51
CA LEU A 67 -2.20 4.58 14.63
C LEU A 67 -1.25 4.80 15.80
N GLU A 68 -0.14 5.50 15.56
CA GLU A 68 0.87 5.78 16.56
C GLU A 68 1.45 7.16 16.30
N ASP A 69 1.37 8.06 17.27
CA ASP A 69 1.83 9.45 17.15
C ASP A 69 1.21 10.17 15.93
N ALA A 70 -0.08 9.97 15.72
CA ALA A 70 -0.86 10.55 14.61
C ALA A 70 -0.41 10.08 13.23
N LYS A 71 0.34 8.99 13.15
CA LYS A 71 0.82 8.38 11.90
C LYS A 71 0.31 6.95 11.79
N VAL A 72 0.06 6.51 10.57
CA VAL A 72 -0.45 5.16 10.29
C VAL A 72 0.70 4.24 9.93
N TYR A 73 0.69 3.05 10.52
CA TYR A 73 1.65 2.00 10.21
C TYR A 73 0.92 0.75 9.78
N TYR A 74 1.29 0.20 8.65
CA TYR A 74 0.64 -0.98 8.08
C TYR A 74 1.56 -2.19 8.18
N THR A 75 0.96 -3.36 8.38
CA THR A 75 1.62 -4.65 8.24
C THR A 75 0.75 -5.53 7.35
N GLY A 76 1.32 -6.55 6.75
CA GLY A 76 0.55 -7.42 5.88
C GLY A 76 1.31 -8.65 5.43
N GLU A 77 0.56 -9.57 4.87
CA GLU A 77 1.09 -10.84 4.36
C GLU A 77 0.20 -11.37 3.24
N SER A 78 0.80 -12.05 2.28
CA SER A 78 0.07 -12.77 1.24
C SER A 78 0.74 -14.12 1.00
N ASN A 79 -0.05 -15.12 0.62
CA ASN A 79 0.48 -16.43 0.24
C ASN A 79 0.99 -16.46 -1.21
N SER A 80 0.84 -15.38 -1.96
CA SER A 80 1.43 -15.20 -3.29
C SER A 80 2.66 -14.32 -3.19
N HIS A 81 3.79 -14.76 -3.71
CA HIS A 81 5.03 -13.97 -3.68
C HIS A 81 4.88 -12.65 -4.42
N LEU A 82 4.17 -12.63 -5.55
CA LEU A 82 3.95 -11.41 -6.31
C LEU A 82 3.05 -10.44 -5.55
N VAL A 83 1.94 -10.92 -5.01
CA VAL A 83 1.02 -10.09 -4.22
C VAL A 83 1.71 -9.56 -2.97
N GLN A 84 2.54 -10.38 -2.31
CA GLN A 84 3.31 -9.94 -1.16
C GLN A 84 4.27 -8.80 -1.52
N GLY A 85 4.86 -8.86 -2.70
CA GLY A 85 5.72 -7.78 -3.20
C GLY A 85 4.97 -6.48 -3.46
N LEU A 86 3.79 -6.57 -4.06
CA LEU A 86 2.92 -5.41 -4.29
C LEU A 86 2.44 -4.83 -2.97
N LEU A 87 2.12 -5.69 -2.03
CA LEU A 87 1.75 -5.30 -0.68
C LEU A 87 2.90 -4.55 0.02
N ALA A 88 4.11 -5.06 -0.11
CA ALA A 88 5.31 -4.43 0.45
C ALA A 88 5.51 -3.02 -0.11
N LEU A 89 5.28 -2.84 -1.39
CA LEU A 89 5.38 -1.53 -2.05
C LEU A 89 4.44 -0.51 -1.40
N LEU A 90 3.18 -0.90 -1.21
CA LEU A 90 2.18 -0.03 -0.58
C LEU A 90 2.49 0.21 0.89
N ILE A 91 2.85 -0.83 1.63
CA ILE A 91 3.18 -0.72 3.06
C ILE A 91 4.37 0.22 3.26
N GLU A 92 5.42 0.05 2.48
CA GLU A 92 6.61 0.92 2.54
C GLU A 92 6.25 2.38 2.23
N GLY A 93 5.41 2.57 1.22
CA GLY A 93 5.06 3.91 0.77
C GLY A 93 4.09 4.66 1.67
N PHE A 94 3.20 3.94 2.34
CA PHE A 94 2.12 4.54 3.13
C PHE A 94 2.43 4.59 4.62
N SER A 95 3.25 3.68 5.14
CA SER A 95 3.57 3.65 6.57
C SER A 95 4.36 4.89 6.99
N GLY A 96 4.03 5.43 8.15
CA GLY A 96 4.68 6.62 8.69
C GLY A 96 4.08 7.93 8.19
N LEU A 97 3.03 7.89 7.39
CA LEU A 97 2.29 9.08 6.94
C LEU A 97 1.10 9.31 7.86
N SER A 98 0.64 10.55 7.92
CA SER A 98 -0.63 10.87 8.59
C SER A 98 -1.80 10.32 7.76
N PRO A 99 -2.97 10.08 8.39
CA PRO A 99 -4.15 9.66 7.63
C PRO A 99 -4.49 10.61 6.48
N SER A 100 -4.39 11.92 6.69
CA SER A 100 -4.67 12.92 5.65
C SER A 100 -3.74 12.79 4.45
N GLU A 101 -2.46 12.55 4.70
CA GLU A 101 -1.48 12.37 3.64
C GLU A 101 -1.76 11.11 2.81
N ILE A 102 -2.14 10.02 3.49
CA ILE A 102 -2.47 8.77 2.82
C ILE A 102 -3.69 8.96 1.90
N LEU A 103 -4.70 9.68 2.37
CA LEU A 103 -5.93 9.91 1.61
C LEU A 103 -5.72 10.76 0.35
N LEU A 104 -4.63 11.50 0.27
CA LEU A 104 -4.29 12.30 -0.91
C LEU A 104 -3.57 11.53 -1.99
N ILE A 105 -3.10 10.32 -1.71
CA ILE A 105 -2.35 9.53 -2.69
C ILE A 105 -3.29 9.02 -3.79
N ASP A 106 -2.93 9.32 -5.05
CA ASP A 106 -3.71 8.90 -6.22
C ASP A 106 -3.20 7.55 -6.72
N ILE A 107 -4.08 6.56 -6.78
CA ILE A 107 -3.77 5.18 -7.22
C ILE A 107 -3.25 5.12 -8.67
N LYS A 108 -3.47 6.15 -9.47
CA LYS A 108 -3.02 6.18 -10.86
C LYS A 108 -1.52 6.02 -11.02
N PHE A 109 -0.75 6.24 -9.95
CA PHE A 109 0.69 6.04 -10.01
C PHE A 109 1.06 4.62 -10.43
N ILE A 110 0.21 3.64 -10.13
CA ILE A 110 0.45 2.23 -10.45
C ILE A 110 0.50 2.00 -11.96
N GLU A 111 -0.43 2.61 -12.69
CA GLU A 111 -0.47 2.51 -14.15
C GLU A 111 0.80 3.12 -14.77
N ASP A 112 1.15 4.30 -14.31
CA ASP A 112 2.29 5.05 -14.86
C ASP A 112 3.62 4.47 -14.42
N MET A 113 3.62 3.66 -13.37
CA MET A 113 4.79 2.92 -12.90
C MET A 113 5.14 1.72 -13.80
N GLY A 114 4.19 1.29 -14.63
CA GLY A 114 4.37 0.15 -15.52
C GLY A 114 3.94 -1.19 -14.95
N LEU A 115 3.45 -1.22 -13.72
CA LEU A 115 3.03 -2.48 -13.07
C LEU A 115 1.79 -3.07 -13.71
N SER A 116 0.87 -2.24 -14.19
CA SER A 116 -0.38 -2.70 -14.81
C SER A 116 -0.14 -3.59 -16.03
N GLN A 117 0.97 -3.38 -16.74
CA GLN A 117 1.32 -4.20 -17.90
C GLN A 117 1.86 -5.58 -17.52
N THR A 118 2.31 -5.74 -16.28
CA THR A 118 2.86 -6.99 -15.78
C THR A 118 1.86 -7.80 -14.97
N LEU A 119 0.71 -7.23 -14.66
CA LEU A 119 -0.32 -7.86 -13.84
C LEU A 119 -1.47 -8.37 -14.68
N THR A 120 -1.99 -9.56 -14.32
CA THR A 120 -3.27 -10.03 -14.85
C THR A 120 -4.39 -9.14 -14.30
N ALA A 121 -5.57 -9.15 -14.94
CA ALA A 121 -6.72 -8.37 -14.50
C ALA A 121 -7.10 -8.66 -13.05
N SER A 122 -7.11 -9.95 -12.65
CA SER A 122 -7.46 -10.34 -11.27
C SER A 122 -6.43 -9.86 -10.25
N ARG A 123 -5.14 -9.84 -10.60
CA ARG A 123 -4.09 -9.32 -9.70
C ARG A 123 -4.14 -7.81 -9.59
N ALA A 124 -4.43 -7.13 -10.70
CA ALA A 124 -4.63 -5.68 -10.70
C ALA A 124 -5.80 -5.29 -9.80
N ASN A 125 -6.92 -6.04 -9.87
CA ASN A 125 -8.07 -5.82 -9.00
C ASN A 125 -7.72 -6.04 -7.53
N GLY A 126 -6.95 -7.09 -7.22
CA GLY A 126 -6.49 -7.35 -5.86
C GLY A 126 -5.62 -6.22 -5.32
N PHE A 127 -4.79 -5.63 -6.17
CA PHE A 127 -3.96 -4.48 -5.79
C PHE A 127 -4.81 -3.26 -5.46
N VAL A 128 -5.81 -2.97 -6.31
CA VAL A 128 -6.75 -1.85 -6.08
C VAL A 128 -7.54 -2.09 -4.80
N ASN A 129 -8.00 -3.31 -4.56
CA ASN A 129 -8.74 -3.65 -3.34
C ASN A 129 -7.87 -3.47 -2.09
N THR A 130 -6.59 -3.82 -2.17
CA THR A 130 -5.63 -3.60 -1.09
C THR A 130 -5.47 -2.10 -0.81
N TYR A 131 -5.27 -1.32 -1.86
CA TYR A 131 -5.17 0.14 -1.74
C TYR A 131 -6.42 0.73 -1.09
N ASN A 132 -7.60 0.32 -1.56
CA ASN A 132 -8.87 0.82 -1.01
C ASN A 132 -9.01 0.47 0.47
N MET A 133 -8.60 -0.73 0.87
CA MET A 133 -8.64 -1.16 2.26
C MET A 133 -7.70 -0.32 3.13
N MET A 134 -6.50 -0.03 2.63
CA MET A 134 -5.56 0.84 3.33
C MET A 134 -6.11 2.27 3.47
N GLN A 135 -6.78 2.77 2.43
CA GLN A 135 -7.46 4.08 2.47
C GLN A 135 -8.59 4.09 3.51
N ASN A 136 -9.36 3.01 3.60
CA ASN A 136 -10.44 2.91 4.57
C ASN A 136 -9.91 2.93 6.01
N TYR A 137 -8.81 2.22 6.29
CA TYR A 137 -8.16 2.30 7.59
C TYR A 137 -7.72 3.73 7.92
N ALA A 138 -7.11 4.41 6.94
CA ALA A 138 -6.67 5.79 7.14
C ALA A 138 -7.86 6.72 7.41
N ARG A 139 -8.98 6.51 6.73
CA ARG A 139 -10.20 7.31 6.92
C ARG A 139 -10.77 7.12 8.32
N GLU A 140 -10.82 5.87 8.79
CA GLU A 140 -11.28 5.56 10.16
C GLU A 140 -10.38 6.22 11.20
N MET A 141 -9.08 6.18 10.99
CA MET A 141 -8.10 6.78 11.90
C MET A 141 -8.17 8.31 11.89
N LEU A 142 -8.46 8.91 10.74
CA LEU A 142 -8.68 10.36 10.66
C LEU A 142 -9.88 10.78 11.49
N LEU A 143 -10.97 10.02 11.43
CA LEU A 143 -12.17 10.26 12.25
C LEU A 143 -11.86 10.09 13.75
N GLU A 144 -11.06 9.09 14.09
CA GLU A 144 -10.63 8.84 15.47
C GLU A 144 -9.83 10.04 16.02
N LEU A 145 -8.88 10.56 15.25
CA LEU A 145 -8.09 11.73 15.64
C LEU A 145 -8.96 12.98 15.79
N SER A 146 -9.92 13.19 14.90
CA SER A 146 -10.85 14.32 14.98
C SER A 146 -11.73 14.24 16.22
N SER A 147 -12.19 13.04 16.59
CA SER A 147 -12.98 12.81 17.80
C SER A 147 -12.16 13.11 19.05
N ASP A 148 -10.89 12.68 19.09
CA ASP A 148 -9.99 12.95 20.22
C ASP A 148 -9.76 14.45 20.41
N GLU A 149 -9.56 15.19 19.31
CA GLU A 149 -9.41 16.64 19.35
C GLU A 149 -10.68 17.32 19.89
N ALA A 150 -11.85 16.85 19.45
CA ALA A 150 -13.13 17.39 19.92
C ALA A 150 -13.32 17.17 21.42
N LEU A 151 -12.84 16.03 21.97
CA LEU A 151 -12.92 15.73 23.39
C LEU A 151 -11.96 16.57 24.23
N LYS A 152 -10.90 17.08 23.64
CA LYS A 152 -9.89 17.89 24.32
C LYS A 152 -10.23 19.38 24.38
N SER A 153 -11.20 19.81 23.58
CA SER A 153 -11.58 21.22 23.50
C SER A 153 -12.67 21.63 24.47
#